data_f8f4a42d03f7d7e5697f4350c703149c
#
_entry.id   f8f4a42d03f7d7e5697f4350c703149c
#
_cell.length_a   1.000
_cell.length_b   1.000
_cell.length_c   1.000
_cell.angle_alpha   90.00
_cell.angle_beta   90.00
_cell.angle_gamma   90.00
#
_symmetry.space_group_name_H-M   'P 1'
#
loop_
_entity.id
_entity.type
_entity.pdbx_description
1 polymer ?
#
loop_
_entity_poly.entity_id
_entity_poly.type
_entity_poly.pdbx_seq_one_letter_code
_entity_poly.pdbx_strand_id
1 'polypeptide(L)'
;NVLVKGSRNDSILRDYISINKKFNDEKLDLFERSFENSKTNNTDSLKIIENSIININTRQFLHNANYAVRNANYEIAPYIAVTDLFESKKILDTVYKSLKADIKNSKYALQLKSLID
;
A
#
# COMPACT_ATOMS: atom_id res chain seq x y z
N ASN A 1 -0.51 13.99 14.23
CA ASN A 1 -0.93 13.38 12.97
C ASN A 1 -2.45 13.51 12.78
N VAL A 2 -2.85 14.14 11.69
CA VAL A 2 -4.27 14.39 11.41
C VAL A 2 -5.09 13.13 11.24
N LEU A 3 -4.46 12.00 10.87
CA LEU A 3 -5.16 10.74 10.67
C LEU A 3 -5.53 10.04 11.98
N VAL A 4 -4.93 10.46 13.09
CA VAL A 4 -5.12 9.80 14.37
C VAL A 4 -6.18 10.49 15.22
N LYS A 5 -6.83 11.50 14.67
CA LYS A 5 -7.92 12.19 15.37
C LYS A 5 -9.17 11.33 15.31
N GLY A 6 -9.70 11.02 16.47
CA GLY A 6 -10.86 10.16 16.57
C GLY A 6 -10.49 8.69 16.55
N SER A 7 -11.19 7.89 17.31
CA SER A 7 -10.90 6.47 17.51
C SER A 7 -11.02 5.65 16.24
N ARG A 8 -11.93 6.03 15.33
CA ARG A 8 -12.16 5.26 14.10
C ARG A 8 -10.98 5.38 13.13
N ASN A 9 -10.52 6.61 12.88
CA ASN A 9 -9.36 6.84 12.02
C ASN A 9 -8.11 6.17 12.57
N ASP A 10 -7.92 6.23 13.87
CA ASP A 10 -6.79 5.60 14.54
C ASP A 10 -6.83 4.08 14.39
N SER A 11 -7.99 3.47 14.59
CA SER A 11 -8.17 2.02 14.46
C SER A 11 -7.89 1.55 13.04
N ILE A 12 -8.41 2.26 12.03
CA ILE A 12 -8.21 1.91 10.63
C ILE A 12 -6.74 2.05 10.25
N LEU A 13 -6.08 3.10 10.70
CA LEU A 13 -4.66 3.31 10.42
C LEU A 13 -3.81 2.21 11.04
N ARG A 14 -4.11 1.80 12.27
CA ARG A 14 -3.36 0.73 12.93
C ARG A 14 -3.54 -0.60 12.23
N ASP A 15 -4.75 -0.92 11.77
CA ASP A 15 -4.99 -2.12 10.98
C ASP A 15 -4.18 -2.11 9.70
N TYR A 16 -4.19 -0.98 9.00
CA TYR A 16 -3.43 -0.82 7.76
C TYR A 16 -1.94 -1.05 7.98
N ILE A 17 -1.38 -0.41 9.00
CA ILE A 17 0.04 -0.55 9.34
C ILE A 17 0.38 -1.99 9.69
N SER A 18 -0.48 -2.64 10.48
CA SER A 18 -0.27 -4.03 10.91
C SER A 18 -0.24 -5.00 9.73
N ILE A 19 -1.16 -4.84 8.79
CA ILE A 19 -1.22 -5.70 7.61
C ILE A 19 -0.01 -5.49 6.72
N ASN A 20 0.39 -4.23 6.52
CA ASN A 20 1.57 -3.94 5.69
C ASN A 20 2.86 -4.41 6.36
N LYS A 21 2.93 -4.40 7.68
CA LYS A 21 4.07 -4.97 8.39
C LYS A 21 4.23 -6.45 8.05
N LYS A 22 3.13 -7.20 7.98
CA LYS A 22 3.19 -8.63 7.62
C LYS A 22 3.74 -8.83 6.21
N PHE A 23 3.29 -8.03 5.25
CA PHE A 23 3.82 -8.09 3.89
C PHE A 23 5.32 -7.77 3.88
N ASN A 24 5.72 -6.73 4.60
CA ASN A 24 7.12 -6.29 4.63
C ASN A 24 8.02 -7.33 5.31
N ASP A 25 7.55 -7.97 6.38
CA ASP A 25 8.29 -9.03 7.06
C ASP A 25 8.48 -10.24 6.12
N GLU A 26 7.47 -10.59 5.37
CA GLU A 26 7.54 -11.68 4.39
C GLU A 26 8.53 -11.37 3.28
N LYS A 27 8.54 -10.13 2.79
CA LYS A 27 9.52 -9.69 1.78
C LYS A 27 10.95 -9.72 2.34
N LEU A 28 11.12 -9.28 3.58
CA LEU A 28 12.44 -9.29 4.22
C LEU A 28 12.99 -10.69 4.31
N ASP A 29 12.16 -11.66 4.70
CA ASP A 29 12.55 -13.07 4.75
C ASP A 29 13.02 -13.57 3.36
N LEU A 30 12.30 -13.19 2.31
CA LEU A 30 12.69 -13.57 0.95
C LEU A 30 13.98 -12.90 0.51
N PHE A 31 14.22 -11.64 0.87
CA PHE A 31 15.48 -10.97 0.59
C PHE A 31 16.64 -11.66 1.28
N GLU A 32 16.46 -12.10 2.53
CA GLU A 32 17.49 -12.84 3.25
C GLU A 32 17.80 -14.17 2.56
N ARG A 33 16.79 -14.90 2.11
CA ARG A 33 16.97 -16.14 1.35
C ARG A 33 17.67 -15.88 0.02
N SER A 34 17.32 -14.80 -0.65
CA SER A 34 17.95 -14.42 -1.92
C SER A 34 19.43 -14.17 -1.71
N PHE A 35 19.79 -13.46 -0.65
CA PHE A 35 21.18 -13.19 -0.29
C PHE A 35 21.94 -14.48 -0.04
N GLU A 36 21.38 -15.41 0.74
CA GLU A 36 22.00 -16.70 1.02
C GLU A 36 22.21 -17.53 -0.24
N ASN A 37 21.21 -17.57 -1.12
CA ASN A 37 21.29 -18.34 -2.36
C ASN A 37 22.26 -17.74 -3.36
N SER A 38 22.49 -16.43 -3.32
CA SER A 38 23.46 -15.79 -4.20
C SER A 38 24.88 -16.23 -3.91
N LYS A 39 25.15 -16.59 -2.65
CA LYS A 39 26.48 -17.09 -2.25
C LYS A 39 26.80 -18.47 -2.81
N THR A 40 25.79 -19.24 -3.17
CA THR A 40 25.94 -20.61 -3.67
C THR A 40 25.77 -20.71 -5.18
N ASN A 41 25.54 -19.59 -5.87
CA ASN A 41 25.31 -19.54 -7.32
C ASN A 41 24.12 -20.40 -7.77
N ASN A 42 23.09 -20.54 -6.91
CA ASN A 42 21.91 -21.32 -7.24
C ASN A 42 20.92 -20.44 -7.99
N THR A 43 21.05 -20.36 -9.32
CA THR A 43 20.25 -19.48 -10.17
C THR A 43 18.78 -19.87 -10.20
N ASP A 44 18.45 -21.15 -10.13
CA ASP A 44 17.06 -21.60 -10.15
C ASP A 44 16.33 -21.17 -8.87
N SER A 45 16.96 -21.32 -7.71
CA SER A 45 16.38 -20.85 -6.44
C SER A 45 16.23 -19.33 -6.40
N LEU A 46 17.20 -18.59 -6.96
CA LEU A 46 17.12 -17.15 -7.03
C LEU A 46 15.93 -16.71 -7.87
N LYS A 47 15.67 -17.38 -8.99
CA LYS A 47 14.54 -17.06 -9.85
C LYS A 47 13.20 -17.29 -9.15
N ILE A 48 13.08 -18.40 -8.42
CA ILE A 48 11.87 -18.71 -7.64
C ILE A 48 11.63 -17.63 -6.59
N ILE A 49 12.68 -17.22 -5.87
CA ILE A 49 12.58 -16.18 -4.84
C ILE A 49 12.19 -14.84 -5.45
N GLU A 50 12.81 -14.45 -6.57
CA GLU A 50 12.48 -13.21 -7.27
C GLU A 50 11.01 -13.17 -7.67
N ASN A 51 10.48 -14.27 -8.22
CA ASN A 51 9.08 -14.37 -8.58
C ASN A 51 8.17 -14.27 -7.36
N SER A 52 8.59 -14.84 -6.23
CA SER A 52 7.84 -14.75 -4.99
C SER A 52 7.77 -13.30 -4.47
N ILE A 53 8.88 -12.55 -4.58
CA ILE A 53 8.91 -11.15 -4.18
C ILE A 53 7.96 -10.33 -5.06
N ILE A 54 7.98 -10.56 -6.38
CA ILE A 54 7.08 -9.88 -7.30
C ILE A 54 5.62 -10.17 -6.94
N ASN A 55 5.31 -11.42 -6.63
CA ASN A 55 3.95 -11.81 -6.23
C ASN A 55 3.51 -11.13 -4.94
N ILE A 56 4.39 -11.03 -3.95
CA ILE A 56 4.07 -10.33 -2.70
C ILE A 56 3.84 -8.86 -2.95
N ASN A 57 4.70 -8.22 -3.75
CA ASN A 57 4.53 -6.80 -4.08
C ASN A 57 3.19 -6.55 -4.77
N THR A 58 2.80 -7.42 -5.69
CA THR A 58 1.53 -7.31 -6.39
C THR A 58 0.35 -7.48 -5.43
N ARG A 59 0.41 -8.49 -4.55
CA ARG A 59 -0.66 -8.71 -3.57
C ARG A 59 -0.76 -7.56 -2.59
N GLN A 60 0.37 -7.00 -2.15
CA GLN A 60 0.39 -5.85 -1.25
C GLN A 60 -0.24 -4.63 -1.92
N PHE A 61 0.15 -4.35 -3.16
CA PHE A 61 -0.39 -3.21 -3.91
C PHE A 61 -1.91 -3.33 -4.06
N LEU A 62 -2.39 -4.51 -4.49
CA LEU A 62 -3.82 -4.74 -4.67
C LEU A 62 -4.58 -4.69 -3.34
N HIS A 63 -3.99 -5.24 -2.28
CA HIS A 63 -4.59 -5.14 -0.96
C HIS A 63 -4.75 -3.69 -0.53
N ASN A 64 -3.71 -2.88 -0.71
CA ASN A 64 -3.73 -1.49 -0.30
C ASN A 64 -4.74 -0.68 -1.12
N ALA A 65 -4.83 -0.96 -2.44
CA ALA A 65 -5.81 -0.32 -3.30
C ALA A 65 -7.24 -0.64 -2.84
N ASN A 66 -7.51 -1.91 -2.58
CA ASN A 66 -8.83 -2.34 -2.09
C ASN A 66 -9.14 -1.75 -0.72
N TYR A 67 -8.14 -1.70 0.15
CA TYR A 67 -8.31 -1.12 1.49
C TYR A 67 -8.69 0.36 1.41
N ALA A 68 -8.02 1.11 0.53
CA ALA A 68 -8.32 2.51 0.32
C ALA A 68 -9.75 2.71 -0.18
N VAL A 69 -10.16 1.94 -1.18
CA VAL A 69 -11.52 2.06 -1.75
C VAL A 69 -12.58 1.70 -0.71
N ARG A 70 -12.35 0.65 0.07
CA ARG A 70 -13.31 0.23 1.11
C ARG A 70 -13.43 1.23 2.26
N ASN A 71 -12.39 2.04 2.46
CA ASN A 71 -12.38 3.06 3.52
C ASN A 71 -12.50 4.47 2.96
N ALA A 72 -13.18 4.63 1.85
CA ALA A 72 -13.33 5.90 1.14
C ALA A 72 -14.09 6.97 1.96
N ASN A 73 -14.73 6.56 3.05
CA ASN A 73 -15.40 7.47 3.98
C ASN A 73 -14.43 8.13 4.97
N TYR A 74 -13.16 7.76 4.95
CA TYR A 74 -12.17 8.19 5.94
C TYR A 74 -10.95 8.79 5.26
N GLU A 75 -10.26 9.66 5.98
CA GLU A 75 -9.05 10.32 5.46
C GLU A 75 -7.92 9.37 5.14
N ILE A 76 -7.95 8.16 5.67
CA ILE A 76 -6.92 7.16 5.36
C ILE A 76 -6.91 6.80 3.87
N ALA A 77 -8.06 6.82 3.20
CA ALA A 77 -8.14 6.45 1.79
C ALA A 77 -7.21 7.28 0.90
N PRO A 78 -7.34 8.62 0.89
CA PRO A 78 -6.40 9.42 0.09
C PRO A 78 -4.97 9.37 0.62
N TYR A 79 -4.79 9.18 1.93
CA TYR A 79 -3.45 9.01 2.50
C TYR A 79 -2.75 7.78 1.92
N ILE A 80 -3.43 6.64 1.88
CA ILE A 80 -2.88 5.41 1.29
C ILE A 80 -2.52 5.65 -0.19
N ALA A 81 -3.40 6.32 -0.91
CA ALA A 81 -3.18 6.58 -2.33
C ALA A 81 -1.89 7.37 -2.57
N VAL A 82 -1.69 8.49 -1.85
CA VAL A 82 -0.52 9.33 -2.08
C VAL A 82 0.78 8.72 -1.56
N THR A 83 0.72 7.85 -0.55
CA THR A 83 1.93 7.24 0.03
C THR A 83 2.30 5.91 -0.61
N ASP A 84 1.31 5.08 -0.93
CA ASP A 84 1.57 3.68 -1.27
C ASP A 84 1.05 3.24 -2.64
N LEU A 85 0.29 4.09 -3.35
CA LEU A 85 -0.32 3.72 -4.63
C LEU A 85 0.08 4.67 -5.76
N PHE A 86 1.06 5.54 -5.52
CA PHE A 86 1.39 6.62 -6.46
C PHE A 86 1.94 6.13 -7.80
N GLU A 87 2.36 4.88 -7.90
CA GLU A 87 2.93 4.33 -9.13
C GLU A 87 1.88 4.09 -10.23
N SER A 88 0.61 4.06 -9.88
CA SER A 88 -0.46 3.80 -10.86
C SER A 88 -1.48 4.93 -10.88
N LYS A 89 -1.42 5.77 -11.91
CA LYS A 89 -2.40 6.84 -12.08
C LYS A 89 -3.83 6.32 -12.17
N LYS A 90 -4.02 5.18 -12.79
CA LYS A 90 -5.34 4.56 -12.89
C LYS A 90 -5.93 4.24 -11.52
N ILE A 91 -5.11 3.67 -10.64
CA ILE A 91 -5.55 3.35 -9.28
C ILE A 91 -5.78 4.63 -8.47
N LEU A 92 -4.91 5.63 -8.62
CA LEU A 92 -5.10 6.92 -7.94
C LEU A 92 -6.45 7.53 -8.32
N ASP A 93 -6.79 7.51 -9.62
CA ASP A 93 -8.05 8.03 -10.10
C ASP A 93 -9.24 7.24 -9.53
N THR A 94 -9.10 5.92 -9.47
CA THR A 94 -10.14 5.05 -8.90
C THR A 94 -10.39 5.37 -7.44
N VAL A 95 -9.32 5.54 -6.66
CA VAL A 95 -9.46 5.89 -5.24
C VAL A 95 -10.12 7.27 -5.10
N TYR A 96 -9.67 8.25 -5.87
CA TYR A 96 -10.23 9.60 -5.79
C TYR A 96 -11.74 9.60 -6.10
N LYS A 97 -12.15 8.88 -7.13
CA LYS A 97 -13.58 8.80 -7.51
C LYS A 97 -14.41 8.09 -6.45
N SER A 98 -13.79 7.24 -5.65
CA SER A 98 -14.46 6.51 -4.57
C SER A 98 -14.68 7.37 -3.33
N LEU A 99 -13.93 8.46 -3.18
CA LEU A 99 -13.95 9.26 -1.95
C LEU A 99 -15.30 9.90 -1.72
N LYS A 100 -15.75 9.87 -0.46
CA LYS A 100 -16.93 10.59 -0.03
C LYS A 100 -16.69 12.11 -0.19
N ALA A 101 -17.78 12.85 -0.47
CA ALA A 101 -17.68 14.27 -0.80
C ALA A 101 -16.93 15.11 0.24
N ASP A 102 -17.17 14.86 1.52
CA ASP A 102 -16.49 15.60 2.59
C ASP A 102 -15.00 15.23 2.69
N ILE A 103 -14.62 14.00 2.32
CA ILE A 103 -13.23 13.57 2.32
C ILE A 103 -12.46 14.24 1.17
N LYS A 104 -13.11 14.57 0.08
CA LYS A 104 -12.46 15.21 -1.08
C LYS A 104 -11.86 16.58 -0.73
N ASN A 105 -12.29 17.19 0.36
CA ASN A 105 -11.74 18.47 0.82
C ASN A 105 -10.59 18.31 1.81
N SER A 106 -10.24 17.09 2.17
CA SER A 106 -9.16 16.82 3.12
C SER A 106 -7.78 17.07 2.50
N LYS A 107 -6.78 17.22 3.36
CA LYS A 107 -5.40 17.49 2.95
C LYS A 107 -4.88 16.45 1.95
N TYR A 108 -5.05 15.17 2.27
CA TYR A 108 -4.51 14.11 1.41
C TYR A 108 -5.32 13.94 0.14
N ALA A 109 -6.62 14.23 0.16
CA ALA A 109 -7.43 14.21 -1.06
C ALA A 109 -7.00 15.29 -2.04
N LEU A 110 -6.64 16.47 -1.53
CA LEU A 110 -6.13 17.55 -2.36
C LEU A 110 -4.77 17.19 -2.98
N GLN A 111 -3.90 16.52 -2.19
CA GLN A 111 -2.63 16.02 -2.72
C GLN A 111 -2.87 14.94 -3.78
N LEU A 112 -3.81 14.04 -3.53
CA LEU A 112 -4.17 12.99 -4.48
C LEU A 112 -4.65 13.59 -5.80
N LYS A 113 -5.52 14.58 -5.73
CA LYS A 113 -6.01 15.25 -6.94
C LYS A 113 -4.86 15.86 -7.74
N SER A 114 -3.91 16.47 -7.06
CA SER A 114 -2.73 17.05 -7.69
C SER A 114 -1.90 16.00 -8.44
N LEU A 115 -1.82 14.78 -7.93
CA LEU A 115 -1.09 13.69 -8.58
C LEU A 115 -1.82 13.16 -9.83
N ILE A 116 -3.14 13.27 -9.86
CA ILE A 116 -3.95 12.79 -10.99
C ILE A 116 -3.96 13.82 -12.11
N ASP A 117 -4.04 15.10 -11.76
CA ASP A 117 -4.06 16.22 -12.73
C ASP A 117 -2.64 16.46 -13.35
#